data_77975d782d1e2ac4109d13cefb91105f
#
_entry.id   77975d782d1e2ac4109d13cefb91105f
#
_cell.length_a   1.000
_cell.length_b   1.000
_cell.length_c   1.000
_cell.angle_alpha   90.00
_cell.angle_beta   90.00
_cell.angle_gamma   90.00
#
_symmetry.space_group_name_H-M   'P 1'
#
loop_
_entity.id
_entity.type
_entity.pdbx_description
1 polymer ?
#
loop_
_entity_poly.entity_id
_entity_poly.type
_entity_poly.pdbx_seq_one_letter_code
_entity_poly.pdbx_strand_id
1 'polypeptide(L)'
;MKISQRAFDLIVAEEVSSKATYEKKYRAPEWPGVASGVTVGIGYDVGYHTPEQVRADWGGRIPDNMVRALERTCGVTGIAAQNLAHSLRDTVDVPWEAAIAVYKD
;
A
#
# COMPACT_ATOMS: atom_id res chain seq x y z
N MET A 1 3.34 -8.66 -12.67
CA MET A 1 4.08 -9.91 -12.77
C MET A 1 3.62 -10.89 -11.71
N LYS A 2 3.38 -12.12 -12.12
CA LYS A 2 2.94 -13.14 -11.16
C LYS A 2 4.16 -13.93 -10.66
N ILE A 3 4.14 -14.25 -9.37
CA ILE A 3 5.18 -15.07 -8.76
C ILE A 3 4.57 -16.38 -8.28
N SER A 4 5.40 -17.39 -8.03
CA SER A 4 4.91 -18.65 -7.50
C SER A 4 4.40 -18.44 -6.07
N GLN A 5 3.49 -19.29 -5.63
CA GLN A 5 2.97 -19.22 -4.27
C GLN A 5 4.09 -19.35 -3.25
N ARG A 6 5.06 -20.23 -3.50
CA ARG A 6 6.19 -20.42 -2.59
C ARG A 6 7.05 -19.16 -2.48
N ALA A 7 7.37 -18.52 -3.60
CA ALA A 7 8.14 -17.29 -3.60
C ALA A 7 7.37 -16.16 -2.91
N PHE A 8 6.08 -16.09 -3.17
CA PHE A 8 5.19 -15.12 -2.53
C PHE A 8 5.20 -15.28 -1.02
N ASP A 9 5.05 -16.50 -0.52
CA ASP A 9 5.04 -16.77 0.93
C ASP A 9 6.35 -16.37 1.60
N LEU A 10 7.48 -16.63 0.95
CA LEU A 10 8.78 -16.24 1.46
C LEU A 10 8.93 -14.72 1.55
N ILE A 11 8.51 -14.01 0.50
CA ILE A 11 8.60 -12.55 0.46
C ILE A 11 7.71 -11.94 1.54
N VAL A 12 6.49 -12.43 1.69
CA VAL A 12 5.58 -11.93 2.70
C VAL A 12 6.13 -12.17 4.11
N ALA A 13 6.70 -13.35 4.35
CA ALA A 13 7.28 -13.68 5.64
C ALA A 13 8.45 -12.74 5.99
N GLU A 14 9.26 -12.38 5.01
CA GLU A 14 10.40 -11.47 5.23
C GLU A 14 9.96 -10.01 5.36
N GLU A 15 9.01 -9.58 4.53
CA GLU A 15 8.61 -8.17 4.46
C GLU A 15 7.73 -7.75 5.65
N VAL A 16 6.74 -8.56 6.00
CA VAL A 16 5.75 -8.20 7.01
C VAL A 16 5.68 -9.18 8.18
N SER A 17 6.53 -10.19 8.19
CA SER A 17 6.63 -11.24 9.21
C SER A 17 5.39 -12.13 9.28
N SER A 18 4.21 -11.57 9.40
CA SER A 18 2.97 -12.33 9.51
C SER A 18 1.78 -11.42 9.33
N LYS A 19 0.60 -12.03 9.17
CA LYS A 19 -0.65 -11.31 9.15
C LYS A 19 -0.84 -10.45 10.41
N ALA A 20 -0.47 -10.99 11.57
CA ALA A 20 -0.60 -10.25 12.83
C ALA A 20 0.27 -8.99 12.83
N THR A 21 1.52 -9.09 12.34
CA THR A 21 2.40 -7.93 12.23
C THR A 21 1.85 -6.91 11.25
N TYR A 22 1.36 -7.37 10.11
CA TYR A 22 0.75 -6.49 9.11
C TYR A 22 -0.42 -5.72 9.72
N GLU A 23 -1.35 -6.41 10.36
CA GLU A 23 -2.53 -5.79 10.92
C GLU A 23 -2.21 -4.79 12.02
N LYS A 24 -1.10 -5.00 12.71
CA LYS A 24 -0.68 -4.10 13.77
C LYS A 24 0.03 -2.85 13.25
N LYS A 25 0.85 -2.98 12.19
CA LYS A 25 1.76 -1.92 11.76
C LYS A 25 1.49 -1.35 10.38
N TYR A 26 0.92 -2.13 9.45
CA TYR A 26 0.95 -1.79 8.03
C TYR A 26 -0.42 -1.52 7.41
N ARG A 27 -1.48 -1.52 8.20
CA ARG A 27 -2.82 -1.21 7.68
C ARG A 27 -2.95 0.26 7.29
N ALA A 28 -2.26 1.15 7.98
CA ALA A 28 -2.25 2.57 7.68
C ALA A 28 -1.14 2.92 6.68
N PRO A 29 -1.30 4.00 5.92
CA PRO A 29 -0.23 4.44 5.02
C PRO A 29 1.05 4.77 5.78
N GLU A 30 2.17 4.49 5.16
CA GLU A 30 3.49 4.74 5.71
C GLU A 30 4.36 5.50 4.70
N TRP A 31 5.44 6.09 5.20
CA TRP A 31 6.49 6.66 4.37
C TRP A 31 7.81 6.00 4.75
N PRO A 32 8.34 5.08 3.92
CA PRO A 32 9.57 4.35 4.24
C PRO A 32 10.83 5.19 4.28
N GLY A 33 10.80 6.39 3.74
CA GLY A 33 11.93 7.32 3.83
C GLY A 33 12.47 7.77 2.50
N VAL A 34 13.33 8.78 2.55
CA VAL A 34 14.09 9.34 1.42
C VAL A 34 13.18 9.77 0.27
N ALA A 35 13.27 9.10 -0.89
CA ALA A 35 12.50 9.42 -2.08
C ALA A 35 11.24 8.58 -2.24
N SER A 36 10.82 7.88 -1.18
CA SER A 36 9.61 7.06 -1.20
C SER A 36 8.36 7.93 -1.26
N GLY A 37 7.30 7.38 -1.88
CA GLY A 37 5.96 7.96 -1.82
C GLY A 37 5.17 7.39 -0.65
N VAL A 38 3.89 7.71 -0.60
CA VAL A 38 2.96 7.09 0.34
C VAL A 38 2.88 5.61 0.00
N THR A 39 3.14 4.75 0.97
CA THR A 39 3.21 3.30 0.77
C THR A 39 2.11 2.62 1.57
N VAL A 40 1.38 1.72 0.92
CA VAL A 40 0.26 0.99 1.52
C VAL A 40 0.40 -0.51 1.22
N GLY A 41 -0.35 -1.31 1.96
CA GLY A 41 -0.34 -2.74 1.73
C GLY A 41 1.05 -3.35 1.92
N ILE A 42 1.41 -4.26 1.03
CA ILE A 42 2.71 -4.94 1.07
C ILE A 42 3.64 -4.23 0.08
N GLY A 43 4.23 -3.12 0.53
CA GLY A 43 5.23 -2.40 -0.25
C GLY A 43 4.70 -1.71 -1.50
N TYR A 44 3.42 -1.35 -1.56
CA TYR A 44 2.85 -0.66 -2.71
C TYR A 44 3.09 0.84 -2.57
N ASP A 45 4.06 1.36 -3.34
CA ASP A 45 4.44 2.77 -3.29
C ASP A 45 3.57 3.56 -4.28
N VAL A 46 2.57 4.26 -3.74
CA VAL A 46 1.61 5.01 -4.55
C VAL A 46 2.28 6.18 -5.29
N GLY A 47 3.37 6.70 -4.74
CA GLY A 47 4.11 7.82 -5.38
C GLY A 47 4.64 7.49 -6.77
N TYR A 48 4.86 6.21 -7.05
CA TYR A 48 5.39 5.75 -8.34
C TYR A 48 4.33 5.11 -9.23
N HIS A 49 3.06 5.28 -8.89
CA HIS A 49 1.94 4.79 -9.69
C HIS A 49 1.08 5.96 -10.19
N THR A 50 0.30 5.71 -11.23
CA THR A 50 -0.66 6.69 -11.72
C THR A 50 -2.02 6.48 -11.06
N PRO A 51 -2.91 7.49 -11.04
CA PRO A 51 -4.25 7.31 -10.51
C PRO A 51 -5.00 6.15 -11.18
N GLU A 52 -4.80 5.95 -12.49
CA GLU A 52 -5.42 4.87 -13.24
C GLU A 52 -4.93 3.51 -12.75
N GLN A 53 -3.63 3.39 -12.46
CA GLN A 53 -3.05 2.15 -11.92
C GLN A 53 -3.59 1.86 -10.53
N VAL A 54 -3.66 2.88 -9.68
CA VAL A 54 -4.21 2.74 -8.32
C VAL A 54 -5.66 2.27 -8.39
N ARG A 55 -6.45 2.86 -9.27
CA ARG A 55 -7.86 2.46 -9.44
C ARG A 55 -7.99 1.02 -9.93
N ALA A 56 -7.13 0.61 -10.87
CA ALA A 56 -7.14 -0.75 -11.39
C ALA A 56 -6.72 -1.76 -10.31
N ASP A 57 -5.74 -1.41 -9.48
CA ASP A 57 -5.19 -2.33 -8.48
C ASP A 57 -6.08 -2.43 -7.23
N TRP A 58 -6.61 -1.31 -6.77
CA TRP A 58 -7.32 -1.24 -5.49
C TRP A 58 -8.84 -1.12 -5.62
N GLY A 59 -9.34 -0.71 -6.78
CA GLY A 59 -10.79 -0.53 -6.98
C GLY A 59 -11.53 -1.84 -6.75
N GLY A 60 -12.58 -1.78 -5.94
CA GLY A 60 -13.36 -2.96 -5.58
C GLY A 60 -12.76 -3.82 -4.46
N ARG A 61 -11.53 -3.51 -4.03
CA ARG A 61 -10.84 -4.25 -2.97
C ARG A 61 -10.84 -3.49 -1.66
N ILE A 62 -10.91 -2.17 -1.73
CA ILE A 62 -11.08 -1.28 -0.57
C ILE A 62 -12.17 -0.26 -0.91
N PRO A 63 -12.75 0.41 0.09
CA PRO A 63 -13.79 1.41 -0.16
C PRO A 63 -13.33 2.53 -1.11
N ASP A 64 -14.26 3.03 -1.92
CA ASP A 64 -13.93 4.03 -2.94
C ASP A 64 -13.32 5.30 -2.36
N ASN A 65 -13.74 5.73 -1.18
CA ASN A 65 -13.15 6.91 -0.53
C ASN A 65 -11.66 6.72 -0.25
N MET A 66 -11.24 5.49 0.07
CA MET A 66 -9.83 5.18 0.26
C MET A 66 -9.06 5.18 -1.05
N VAL A 67 -9.66 4.63 -2.11
CA VAL A 67 -9.04 4.66 -3.45
C VAL A 67 -8.82 6.10 -3.89
N ARG A 68 -9.81 6.97 -3.70
CA ARG A 68 -9.67 8.39 -4.04
C ARG A 68 -8.57 9.07 -3.24
N ALA A 69 -8.46 8.74 -1.95
CA ALA A 69 -7.41 9.29 -1.10
C ALA A 69 -6.02 8.89 -1.63
N LEU A 70 -5.86 7.63 -2.03
CA LEU A 70 -4.61 7.15 -2.60
C LEU A 70 -4.31 7.80 -3.95
N GLU A 71 -5.32 7.99 -4.79
CA GLU A 71 -5.15 8.64 -6.09
C GLU A 71 -4.54 10.03 -5.96
N ARG A 72 -4.85 10.73 -4.88
CA ARG A 72 -4.30 12.08 -4.64
C ARG A 72 -2.82 12.06 -4.27
N THR A 73 -2.28 10.92 -3.87
CA THR A 73 -0.88 10.82 -3.49
C THR A 73 0.01 10.35 -4.63
N CYS A 74 -0.56 10.01 -5.78
CA CYS A 74 0.21 9.61 -6.95
C CYS A 74 1.19 10.71 -7.36
N GLY A 75 2.42 10.33 -7.64
CA GLY A 75 3.46 11.27 -8.06
C GLY A 75 4.07 12.10 -6.93
N VAL A 76 3.62 11.93 -5.69
CA VAL A 76 4.17 12.65 -4.54
C VAL A 76 5.19 11.76 -3.82
N THR A 77 6.40 12.27 -3.65
CA THR A 77 7.49 11.54 -2.99
C THR A 77 8.22 12.46 -2.01
N GLY A 78 9.12 11.90 -1.22
CA GLY A 78 9.93 12.67 -0.28
C GLY A 78 9.13 13.19 0.93
N ILE A 79 9.52 14.33 1.44
CA ILE A 79 8.91 14.90 2.67
C ILE A 79 7.42 15.21 2.46
N ALA A 80 7.01 15.62 1.27
CA ALA A 80 5.60 15.84 0.98
C ALA A 80 4.80 14.55 1.14
N ALA A 81 5.37 13.42 0.72
CA ALA A 81 4.73 12.12 0.91
C ALA A 81 4.66 11.72 2.38
N GLN A 82 5.68 12.05 3.16
CA GLN A 82 5.68 11.81 4.61
C GLN A 82 4.48 12.50 5.27
N ASN A 83 4.27 13.77 4.93
CA ASN A 83 3.15 14.54 5.47
C ASN A 83 1.81 13.97 5.06
N LEU A 84 1.68 13.55 3.78
CA LEU A 84 0.45 12.91 3.29
C LEU A 84 0.18 11.59 3.99
N ALA A 85 1.18 10.75 4.15
CA ALA A 85 1.03 9.46 4.84
C ALA A 85 0.52 9.69 6.26
N HIS A 86 1.09 10.66 6.96
CA HIS A 86 0.67 11.00 8.31
C HIS A 86 -0.80 11.46 8.33
N SER A 87 -1.18 12.34 7.42
CA SER A 87 -2.55 12.88 7.38
C SER A 87 -3.60 11.84 7.01
N LEU A 88 -3.21 10.77 6.31
CA LEU A 88 -4.13 9.73 5.87
C LEU A 88 -4.26 8.55 6.83
N ARG A 89 -3.56 8.56 7.95
CA ARG A 89 -3.55 7.41 8.86
C ARG A 89 -4.93 7.05 9.39
N ASP A 90 -5.80 8.02 9.57
CA ASP A 90 -7.16 7.79 10.06
C ASP A 90 -8.17 7.59 8.93
N THR A 91 -7.77 7.84 7.68
CA THR A 91 -8.67 7.75 6.51
C THR A 91 -8.48 6.44 5.76
N VAL A 92 -7.23 6.00 5.61
CA VAL A 92 -6.89 4.80 4.82
C VAL A 92 -6.50 3.67 5.75
N ASP A 93 -7.23 2.58 5.65
CA ASP A 93 -7.01 1.36 6.42
C ASP A 93 -7.13 0.18 5.45
N VAL A 94 -5.98 -0.39 5.07
CA VAL A 94 -5.93 -1.46 4.09
C VAL A 94 -5.88 -2.82 4.80
N PRO A 95 -6.94 -3.63 4.71
CA PRO A 95 -6.97 -4.93 5.37
C PRO A 95 -6.01 -5.90 4.69
N TRP A 96 -5.60 -6.91 5.45
CA TRP A 96 -4.67 -7.92 4.98
C TRP A 96 -5.11 -8.59 3.67
N GLU A 97 -6.40 -8.93 3.57
CA GLU A 97 -6.96 -9.62 2.41
C GLU A 97 -6.79 -8.79 1.14
N ALA A 98 -7.02 -7.48 1.22
CA ALA A 98 -6.85 -6.58 0.08
C ALA A 98 -5.36 -6.43 -0.27
N ALA A 99 -4.50 -6.28 0.73
CA ALA A 99 -3.06 -6.15 0.54
C ALA A 99 -2.49 -7.37 -0.16
N ILE A 100 -2.86 -8.56 0.26
CA ILE A 100 -2.42 -9.83 -0.34
C ILE A 100 -2.93 -9.93 -1.77
N ALA A 101 -4.19 -9.58 -2.02
CA ALA A 101 -4.78 -9.68 -3.36
C ALA A 101 -4.03 -8.78 -4.36
N VAL A 102 -3.71 -7.56 -3.97
CA VAL A 102 -2.95 -6.64 -4.82
C VAL A 102 -1.52 -7.15 -5.03
N TYR A 103 -0.89 -7.63 -3.97
CA TYR A 103 0.48 -8.12 -4.05
C TYR A 103 0.64 -9.32 -4.99
N LYS A 104 -0.37 -10.19 -5.05
CA LYS A 104 -0.33 -11.40 -5.88
C LYS A 104 -0.57 -11.12 -7.37
N ASP A 105 -1.19 -10.03 -7.69
CA ASP A 105 -1.51 -9.69 -9.10
C ASP A 105 -0.30 -9.19 -9.88
#